data_1a1dad33bbb9570ff2535477ef899b05
#
_entry.id   1a1dad33bbb9570ff2535477ef899b05
#
_cell.length_a   1.000
_cell.length_b   1.000
_cell.length_c   1.000
_cell.angle_alpha   90.00
_cell.angle_beta   90.00
_cell.angle_gamma   90.00
#
_symmetry.space_group_name_H-M   'P 1'
#
loop_
_entity.id
_entity.type
_entity.pdbx_description
1 polymer ?
#
loop_
_entity_poly.entity_id
_entity_poly.type
_entity_poly.pdbx_seq_one_letter_code
_entity_poly.pdbx_strand_id
1 'polypeptide(L)'
;KVIIVNLRPSNRQANQLREIKFTRNYTCHAEGSVLVEFGNTKVICTASVEESVPAFLKGKGEGWVTAEYSMLPRATHTRNKRDSTQGKPNARAQEIQRLIGRSLRGIVDLKALGERQILIDCDVIQADGGTRTASITGAYVALRDAINGLITSGKLTGSPLIEAVAAISVGIYQGAAVLD
;
A
#
# COMPACT_ATOMS: atom_id res chain seq x y z
N LYS A 1 -19.83 14.29 35.40
CA LYS A 1 -19.16 14.84 34.20
C LYS A 1 -19.78 14.15 33.01
N VAL A 2 -20.60 14.88 32.22
CA VAL A 2 -21.15 14.40 30.94
C VAL A 2 -19.96 14.30 30.00
N ILE A 3 -19.61 13.10 29.56
CA ILE A 3 -18.65 12.90 28.49
C ILE A 3 -19.38 13.36 27.22
N ILE A 4 -19.09 14.56 26.76
CA ILE A 4 -19.55 15.04 25.45
C ILE A 4 -18.78 14.18 24.45
N VAL A 5 -19.44 13.17 23.92
CA VAL A 5 -18.93 12.40 22.78
C VAL A 5 -19.03 13.31 21.56
N ASN A 6 -17.95 14.01 21.21
CA ASN A 6 -17.88 14.78 19.99
C ASN A 6 -17.92 13.81 18.80
N LEU A 7 -19.12 13.53 18.34
CA LEU A 7 -19.33 12.74 17.13
C LEU A 7 -18.85 13.56 15.90
N ARG A 8 -17.99 12.95 15.11
CA ARG A 8 -17.57 13.49 13.82
C ARG A 8 -18.78 13.55 12.86
N PRO A 9 -18.70 14.31 11.74
CA PRO A 9 -19.76 14.33 10.73
C PRO A 9 -20.18 12.95 10.22
N SER A 10 -19.26 11.97 10.28
CA SER A 10 -19.52 10.57 9.94
C SER A 10 -20.19 9.76 11.05
N ASN A 11 -20.57 10.35 12.18
CA ASN A 11 -21.10 9.71 13.38
C ASN A 11 -20.18 8.64 14.00
N ARG A 12 -18.89 8.63 13.64
CA ARG A 12 -17.89 7.72 14.23
C ARG A 12 -17.32 8.31 15.51
N GLN A 13 -16.97 7.46 16.45
CA GLN A 13 -16.24 7.86 17.65
C GLN A 13 -14.80 8.26 17.30
N ALA A 14 -14.12 8.99 18.19
CA ALA A 14 -12.77 9.49 17.98
C ALA A 14 -11.77 8.36 17.65
N ASN A 15 -11.90 7.21 18.30
CA ASN A 15 -11.05 6.03 18.09
C ASN A 15 -11.64 4.99 17.11
N GLN A 16 -12.63 5.36 16.33
CA GLN A 16 -13.28 4.45 15.39
C GLN A 16 -12.80 4.69 13.97
N LEU A 17 -12.27 3.63 13.34
CA LEU A 17 -11.89 3.60 11.93
C LEU A 17 -13.13 3.54 11.03
N ARG A 18 -12.97 3.90 9.76
CA ARG A 18 -13.89 3.48 8.71
C ARG A 18 -13.88 1.95 8.61
N GLU A 19 -14.90 1.38 8.02
CA GLU A 19 -14.90 -0.04 7.69
C GLU A 19 -13.70 -0.35 6.79
N ILE A 20 -12.93 -1.37 7.17
CA ILE A 20 -11.77 -1.83 6.42
C ILE A 20 -12.10 -3.19 5.81
N LYS A 21 -11.90 -3.31 4.49
CA LYS A 21 -12.11 -4.55 3.77
C LYS A 21 -10.94 -4.87 2.86
N PHE A 22 -10.59 -6.14 2.80
CA PHE A 22 -9.59 -6.68 1.87
C PHE A 22 -10.23 -7.77 1.01
N THR A 23 -10.17 -7.60 -0.30
CA THR A 23 -10.53 -8.65 -1.26
C THR A 23 -9.24 -9.13 -1.91
N ARG A 24 -8.70 -10.25 -1.39
CA ARG A 24 -7.45 -10.86 -1.88
C ARG A 24 -7.71 -11.61 -3.18
N ASN A 25 -6.63 -11.83 -3.95
CA ASN A 25 -6.68 -12.46 -5.27
C ASN A 25 -7.66 -11.73 -6.21
N TYR A 26 -7.65 -10.39 -6.14
CA TYR A 26 -8.59 -9.55 -6.88
C TYR A 26 -8.33 -9.57 -8.38
N THR A 27 -7.07 -9.65 -8.79
CA THR A 27 -6.63 -9.89 -10.17
C THR A 27 -5.83 -11.18 -10.25
N CYS A 28 -5.75 -11.80 -11.42
CA CYS A 28 -5.24 -13.17 -11.55
C CYS A 28 -3.80 -13.29 -12.04
N HIS A 29 -3.14 -12.20 -12.43
CA HIS A 29 -1.81 -12.28 -13.06
C HIS A 29 -0.66 -12.00 -12.09
N ALA A 30 -0.83 -11.07 -11.15
CA ALA A 30 0.19 -10.75 -10.16
C ALA A 30 0.28 -11.85 -9.08
N GLU A 31 1.48 -12.08 -8.56
CA GLU A 31 1.73 -13.05 -7.49
C GLU A 31 1.02 -12.68 -6.19
N GLY A 32 0.79 -11.40 -5.95
CA GLY A 32 -0.09 -10.89 -4.89
C GLY A 32 -1.02 -9.82 -5.43
N SER A 33 -2.30 -9.89 -5.06
CA SER A 33 -3.29 -8.92 -5.54
C SER A 33 -4.39 -8.72 -4.52
N VAL A 34 -4.70 -7.46 -4.20
CA VAL A 34 -5.76 -7.11 -3.25
C VAL A 34 -6.46 -5.82 -3.66
N LEU A 35 -7.78 -5.80 -3.55
CA LEU A 35 -8.55 -4.57 -3.43
C LEU A 35 -8.66 -4.25 -1.93
N VAL A 36 -8.07 -3.13 -1.52
CA VAL A 36 -8.21 -2.60 -0.17
C VAL A 36 -9.23 -1.45 -0.17
N GLU A 37 -10.13 -1.50 0.79
CA GLU A 37 -11.18 -0.51 0.98
C GLU A 37 -11.09 0.06 2.41
N PHE A 38 -10.99 1.38 2.53
CA PHE A 38 -11.13 2.13 3.78
C PHE A 38 -12.37 3.02 3.61
N GLY A 39 -13.54 2.51 4.00
CA GLY A 39 -14.81 3.12 3.66
C GLY A 39 -14.95 3.27 2.14
N ASN A 40 -15.11 4.51 1.67
CA ASN A 40 -15.22 4.81 0.24
C ASN A 40 -13.86 4.91 -0.49
N THR A 41 -12.75 4.93 0.21
CA THR A 41 -11.42 4.89 -0.44
C THR A 41 -11.13 3.47 -0.89
N LYS A 42 -10.81 3.29 -2.18
CA LYS A 42 -10.54 1.99 -2.81
C LYS A 42 -9.24 2.05 -3.59
N VAL A 43 -8.36 1.09 -3.31
CA VAL A 43 -7.06 0.98 -3.97
C VAL A 43 -6.84 -0.46 -4.39
N ILE A 44 -6.44 -0.69 -5.64
CA ILE A 44 -5.91 -1.97 -6.07
C ILE A 44 -4.41 -1.96 -5.78
N CYS A 45 -3.93 -2.97 -5.06
CA CYS A 45 -2.52 -3.17 -4.81
C CYS A 45 -2.10 -4.52 -5.38
N THR A 46 -1.07 -4.53 -6.21
CA THR A 46 -0.48 -5.76 -6.76
C THR A 46 0.97 -5.88 -6.38
N ALA A 47 1.47 -7.11 -6.31
CA ALA A 47 2.86 -7.44 -6.08
C ALA A 47 3.32 -8.38 -7.18
N SER A 48 4.25 -7.93 -8.00
CA SER A 48 4.86 -8.70 -9.09
C SER A 48 6.28 -9.12 -8.70
N VAL A 49 6.61 -10.38 -8.89
CA VAL A 49 7.93 -10.93 -8.55
C VAL A 49 8.79 -11.04 -9.80
N GLU A 50 9.99 -10.48 -9.76
CA GLU A 50 11.01 -10.63 -10.79
C GLU A 50 12.24 -11.36 -10.21
N GLU A 51 12.73 -12.39 -10.89
CA GLU A 51 13.93 -13.16 -10.52
C GLU A 51 15.23 -12.43 -10.94
N SER A 52 15.22 -11.11 -10.79
CA SER A 52 16.35 -10.23 -11.05
C SER A 52 16.30 -9.04 -10.10
N VAL A 53 17.42 -8.38 -9.90
CA VAL A 53 17.51 -7.16 -9.09
C VAL A 53 17.98 -5.98 -9.92
N PRO A 54 17.70 -4.74 -9.50
CA PRO A 54 18.28 -3.55 -10.12
C PRO A 54 19.81 -3.63 -10.21
N ALA A 55 20.39 -3.00 -11.23
CA ALA A 55 21.82 -3.07 -11.52
C ALA A 55 22.73 -2.74 -10.31
N PHE A 56 22.31 -1.83 -9.44
CA PHE A 56 23.07 -1.43 -8.25
C PHE A 56 23.12 -2.52 -7.14
N LEU A 57 22.28 -3.57 -7.22
CA LEU A 57 22.25 -4.69 -6.27
C LEU A 57 22.77 -5.99 -6.86
N LYS A 58 23.03 -6.03 -8.16
CA LYS A 58 23.47 -7.26 -8.84
C LYS A 58 24.76 -7.78 -8.23
N GLY A 59 24.76 -9.07 -7.84
CA GLY A 59 25.90 -9.76 -7.22
C GLY A 59 26.10 -9.44 -5.73
N LYS A 60 25.15 -8.73 -5.08
CA LYS A 60 25.24 -8.43 -3.64
C LYS A 60 24.51 -9.44 -2.76
N GLY A 61 23.76 -10.38 -3.36
CA GLY A 61 22.98 -11.38 -2.63
C GLY A 61 21.78 -10.79 -1.86
N GLU A 62 21.33 -9.59 -2.25
CA GLU A 62 20.21 -8.90 -1.63
C GLU A 62 19.10 -8.66 -2.64
N GLY A 63 17.86 -8.78 -2.18
CA GLY A 63 16.69 -8.46 -2.96
C GLY A 63 16.27 -7.00 -2.85
N TRP A 64 15.16 -6.66 -3.51
CA TRP A 64 14.63 -5.31 -3.50
C TRP A 64 13.11 -5.32 -3.46
N VAL A 65 12.54 -4.31 -2.81
CA VAL A 65 11.11 -4.01 -2.85
C VAL A 65 10.96 -2.55 -3.26
N THR A 66 10.22 -2.31 -4.32
CA THR A 66 9.91 -0.97 -4.80
C THR A 66 8.41 -0.81 -4.96
N ALA A 67 7.94 0.43 -5.06
CA ALA A 67 6.52 0.69 -5.23
C ALA A 67 6.27 1.83 -6.22
N GLU A 68 5.19 1.70 -6.97
CA GLU A 68 4.60 2.76 -7.75
C GLU A 68 3.21 3.11 -7.19
N TYR A 69 2.78 4.34 -7.42
CA TYR A 69 1.49 4.84 -6.97
C TYR A 69 0.87 5.71 -8.04
N SER A 70 -0.35 5.43 -8.37
CA SER A 70 -1.11 6.19 -9.35
C SER A 70 -2.56 6.36 -8.90
N MET A 71 -3.27 7.24 -9.60
CA MET A 71 -4.67 7.51 -9.35
C MET A 71 -5.42 7.57 -10.67
N LEU A 72 -6.54 6.86 -10.76
CA LEU A 72 -7.41 6.96 -11.94
C LEU A 72 -7.93 8.39 -12.10
N PRO A 73 -8.10 8.87 -13.34
CA PRO A 73 -8.56 10.24 -13.60
C PRO A 73 -9.83 10.62 -12.85
N ARG A 74 -10.76 9.70 -12.69
CA ARG A 74 -12.05 9.91 -11.96
C ARG A 74 -12.09 9.24 -10.60
N ALA A 75 -10.94 8.96 -10.01
CA ALA A 75 -10.89 8.56 -8.60
C ALA A 75 -11.38 9.65 -7.64
N THR A 76 -11.39 10.91 -8.07
CA THR A 76 -11.83 12.09 -7.33
C THR A 76 -13.10 12.73 -7.92
N HIS A 77 -13.71 13.67 -7.21
CA HIS A 77 -14.93 14.38 -7.64
C HIS A 77 -14.76 15.07 -8.99
N THR A 78 -13.58 15.62 -9.27
CA THR A 78 -13.24 16.20 -10.56
C THR A 78 -12.26 15.31 -11.30
N ARG A 79 -12.28 15.34 -12.65
CA ARG A 79 -11.36 14.56 -13.45
C ARG A 79 -9.95 15.14 -13.41
N ASN A 80 -8.99 14.34 -12.97
CA ASN A 80 -7.56 14.66 -13.06
C ASN A 80 -7.02 14.27 -14.45
N LYS A 81 -5.99 14.97 -14.90
CA LYS A 81 -5.24 14.55 -16.10
C LYS A 81 -4.42 13.30 -15.76
N ARG A 82 -4.24 12.41 -16.75
CA ARG A 82 -3.32 11.28 -16.59
C ARG A 82 -1.88 11.78 -16.52
N ASP A 83 -1.08 11.18 -15.65
CA ASP A 83 0.33 11.55 -15.48
C ASP A 83 1.11 11.42 -16.80
N SER A 84 0.80 10.40 -17.62
CA SER A 84 1.39 10.21 -18.95
C SER A 84 1.15 11.37 -19.92
N THR A 85 0.13 12.20 -19.70
CA THR A 85 -0.19 13.36 -20.57
C THR A 85 0.38 14.67 -20.05
N GLN A 86 0.95 14.70 -18.85
CA GLN A 86 1.46 15.92 -18.25
C GLN A 86 2.94 16.19 -18.55
N GLY A 87 3.66 15.24 -19.15
CA GLY A 87 5.08 15.35 -19.49
C GLY A 87 6.03 15.48 -18.30
N LYS A 88 5.50 15.53 -17.06
CA LYS A 88 6.26 15.56 -15.81
C LYS A 88 5.63 14.59 -14.82
N PRO A 89 6.45 13.82 -14.08
CA PRO A 89 5.95 12.97 -13.01
C PRO A 89 5.23 13.80 -11.95
N ASN A 90 4.11 13.30 -11.46
CA ASN A 90 3.36 13.95 -10.38
C ASN A 90 4.16 13.87 -9.08
N ALA A 91 4.59 15.02 -8.54
CA ALA A 91 5.41 15.10 -7.33
C ALA A 91 4.75 14.43 -6.12
N ARG A 92 3.42 14.51 -5.99
CA ARG A 92 2.66 13.82 -4.96
C ARG A 92 2.72 12.30 -5.13
N ALA A 93 2.54 11.80 -6.36
CA ALA A 93 2.64 10.37 -6.63
C ALA A 93 4.04 9.85 -6.31
N GLN A 94 5.08 10.59 -6.70
CA GLN A 94 6.48 10.26 -6.37
C GLN A 94 6.75 10.22 -4.85
N GLU A 95 6.20 11.18 -4.09
CA GLU A 95 6.33 11.19 -2.64
C GLU A 95 5.68 9.94 -2.03
N ILE A 96 4.46 9.61 -2.46
CA ILE A 96 3.68 8.48 -1.92
C ILE A 96 4.34 7.14 -2.29
N GLN A 97 4.77 6.94 -3.53
CA GLN A 97 5.44 5.70 -3.93
C GLN A 97 6.74 5.46 -3.15
N ARG A 98 7.51 6.54 -2.87
CA ARG A 98 8.72 6.44 -2.04
C ARG A 98 8.39 6.09 -0.60
N LEU A 99 7.29 6.62 -0.06
CA LEU A 99 6.79 6.29 1.27
C LEU A 99 6.38 4.82 1.36
N ILE A 100 5.59 4.31 0.41
CA ILE A 100 5.16 2.91 0.36
C ILE A 100 6.38 1.99 0.29
N GLY A 101 7.26 2.20 -0.68
CA GLY A 101 8.46 1.37 -0.87
C GLY A 101 9.36 1.35 0.38
N ARG A 102 9.52 2.49 1.05
CA ARG A 102 10.33 2.58 2.27
C ARG A 102 9.67 1.85 3.44
N SER A 103 8.36 1.98 3.61
CA SER A 103 7.61 1.27 4.65
C SER A 103 7.72 -0.24 4.49
N LEU A 104 7.62 -0.74 3.26
CA LEU A 104 7.74 -2.18 2.99
C LEU A 104 9.17 -2.69 3.15
N ARG A 105 10.18 -1.94 2.69
CA ARG A 105 11.59 -2.34 2.91
C ARG A 105 11.97 -2.39 4.38
N GLY A 106 11.34 -1.60 5.23
CA GLY A 106 11.59 -1.60 6.67
C GLY A 106 11.17 -2.89 7.37
N ILE A 107 10.32 -3.70 6.73
CA ILE A 107 9.77 -4.93 7.32
C ILE A 107 10.18 -6.19 6.53
N VAL A 108 11.12 -6.08 5.59
CA VAL A 108 11.61 -7.19 4.78
C VAL A 108 13.11 -7.37 5.01
N ASP A 109 13.52 -8.58 5.35
CA ASP A 109 14.92 -8.99 5.27
C ASP A 109 15.30 -9.19 3.80
N LEU A 110 15.97 -8.18 3.23
CA LEU A 110 16.35 -8.18 1.83
C LEU A 110 17.39 -9.25 1.48
N LYS A 111 18.18 -9.71 2.45
CA LYS A 111 19.11 -10.83 2.25
C LYS A 111 18.37 -12.16 2.19
N ALA A 112 17.41 -12.35 3.09
CA ALA A 112 16.55 -13.54 3.06
C ALA A 112 15.67 -13.60 1.81
N LEU A 113 15.30 -12.45 1.23
CA LEU A 113 14.59 -12.37 -0.05
C LEU A 113 15.46 -12.89 -1.21
N GLY A 114 16.78 -12.71 -1.14
CA GLY A 114 17.74 -13.08 -2.18
C GLY A 114 17.64 -12.18 -3.42
N GLU A 115 18.45 -12.45 -4.45
CA GLU A 115 18.52 -11.60 -5.67
C GLU A 115 17.24 -11.67 -6.53
N ARG A 116 16.15 -11.22 -5.99
CA ARG A 116 14.88 -10.95 -6.70
C ARG A 116 14.29 -9.62 -6.26
N GLN A 117 13.47 -9.03 -7.10
CA GLN A 117 12.72 -7.84 -6.70
C GLN A 117 11.22 -8.08 -6.69
N ILE A 118 10.54 -7.36 -5.82
CA ILE A 118 9.08 -7.32 -5.78
C ILE A 118 8.66 -5.87 -6.10
N LEU A 119 7.91 -5.74 -7.17
CA LEU A 119 7.34 -4.47 -7.61
C LEU A 119 5.90 -4.39 -7.10
N ILE A 120 5.62 -3.35 -6.37
CA ILE A 120 4.29 -3.07 -5.84
C ILE A 120 3.67 -1.95 -6.67
N ASP A 121 2.48 -2.20 -7.19
CA ASP A 121 1.68 -1.18 -7.86
C ASP A 121 0.44 -0.87 -7.02
N CYS A 122 0.21 0.41 -6.76
CA CYS A 122 -0.94 0.89 -6.00
C CYS A 122 -1.74 1.86 -6.86
N ASP A 123 -2.89 1.40 -7.36
CA ASP A 123 -3.78 2.18 -8.21
C ASP A 123 -5.05 2.58 -7.45
N VAL A 124 -5.18 3.87 -7.18
CA VAL A 124 -6.37 4.40 -6.53
C VAL A 124 -7.52 4.48 -7.53
N ILE A 125 -8.55 3.69 -7.32
CA ILE A 125 -9.76 3.69 -8.16
C ILE A 125 -10.85 4.63 -7.63
N GLN A 126 -10.86 4.87 -6.31
CA GLN A 126 -11.75 5.83 -5.67
C GLN A 126 -11.06 6.44 -4.44
N ALA A 127 -11.02 7.76 -4.36
CA ALA A 127 -10.37 8.50 -3.28
C ALA A 127 -11.41 9.26 -2.43
N ASP A 128 -11.42 8.93 -1.15
CA ASP A 128 -12.23 9.60 -0.11
C ASP A 128 -11.39 9.81 1.17
N GLY A 129 -10.17 10.33 0.99
CA GLY A 129 -9.17 10.48 2.05
C GLY A 129 -8.40 9.20 2.35
N GLY A 130 -7.20 9.31 2.93
CA GLY A 130 -6.39 8.18 3.39
C GLY A 130 -5.85 7.26 2.27
N THR A 131 -5.72 7.73 1.03
CA THR A 131 -5.25 6.87 -0.08
C THR A 131 -3.84 6.35 0.15
N ARG A 132 -2.92 7.14 0.73
CA ARG A 132 -1.55 6.69 1.02
C ARG A 132 -1.51 5.63 2.12
N THR A 133 -2.34 5.75 3.16
CA THR A 133 -2.40 4.78 4.26
C THR A 133 -3.08 3.49 3.81
N ALA A 134 -4.14 3.57 3.04
CA ALA A 134 -4.77 2.41 2.40
C ALA A 134 -3.80 1.69 1.46
N SER A 135 -3.00 2.44 0.67
CA SER A 135 -1.97 1.87 -0.22
C SER A 135 -0.89 1.13 0.56
N ILE A 136 -0.34 1.70 1.64
CA ILE A 136 0.68 1.00 2.47
C ILE A 136 0.11 -0.30 3.03
N THR A 137 -1.09 -0.26 3.59
CA THR A 137 -1.73 -1.41 4.20
C THR A 137 -2.10 -2.48 3.17
N GLY A 138 -2.67 -2.09 2.02
CA GLY A 138 -2.98 -3.00 0.93
C GLY A 138 -1.72 -3.57 0.27
N ALA A 139 -0.69 -2.75 0.07
CA ALA A 139 0.60 -3.18 -0.45
C ALA A 139 1.26 -4.26 0.42
N TYR A 140 1.16 -4.13 1.75
CA TYR A 140 1.63 -5.18 2.66
C TYR A 140 0.88 -6.51 2.44
N VAL A 141 -0.43 -6.48 2.28
CA VAL A 141 -1.22 -7.70 2.04
C VAL A 141 -0.82 -8.35 0.72
N ALA A 142 -0.68 -7.56 -0.36
CA ALA A 142 -0.23 -8.07 -1.66
C ALA A 142 1.20 -8.64 -1.59
N LEU A 143 2.13 -7.94 -0.93
CA LEU A 143 3.49 -8.40 -0.70
C LEU A 143 3.54 -9.74 0.05
N ARG A 144 2.75 -9.86 1.12
CA ARG A 144 2.66 -11.09 1.91
C ARG A 144 2.13 -12.27 1.08
N ASP A 145 1.13 -12.03 0.24
CA ASP A 145 0.57 -13.06 -0.64
C ASP A 145 1.60 -13.52 -1.67
N ALA A 146 2.34 -12.60 -2.29
CA ALA A 146 3.41 -12.93 -3.23
C ALA A 146 4.53 -13.75 -2.54
N ILE A 147 4.96 -13.35 -1.35
CA ILE A 147 5.97 -14.08 -0.56
C ILE A 147 5.46 -15.48 -0.18
N ASN A 148 4.22 -15.62 0.23
CA ASN A 148 3.63 -16.93 0.53
C ASN A 148 3.62 -17.83 -0.72
N GLY A 149 3.33 -17.27 -1.90
CA GLY A 149 3.44 -17.98 -3.18
C GLY A 149 4.85 -18.46 -3.46
N LEU A 150 5.89 -17.65 -3.19
CA LEU A 150 7.29 -18.04 -3.33
C LEU A 150 7.68 -19.16 -2.38
N ILE A 151 7.20 -19.14 -1.14
CA ILE A 151 7.44 -20.21 -0.16
C ILE A 151 6.74 -21.50 -0.61
N THR A 152 5.47 -21.41 -1.00
CA THR A 152 4.69 -22.59 -1.44
C THR A 152 5.28 -23.22 -2.69
N SER A 153 5.84 -22.43 -3.59
CA SER A 153 6.53 -22.96 -4.80
C SER A 153 7.97 -23.43 -4.55
N GLY A 154 8.45 -23.36 -3.30
CA GLY A 154 9.83 -23.78 -2.94
C GLY A 154 10.92 -22.80 -3.38
N LYS A 155 10.58 -21.62 -3.88
CA LYS A 155 11.54 -20.56 -4.28
C LYS A 155 12.15 -19.82 -3.08
N LEU A 156 11.47 -19.85 -1.94
CA LEU A 156 11.96 -19.38 -0.65
C LEU A 156 11.82 -20.48 0.38
N THR A 157 12.83 -20.64 1.23
CA THR A 157 12.84 -21.63 2.32
C THR A 157 12.12 -21.14 3.57
N GLY A 158 11.91 -19.83 3.70
CA GLY A 158 11.24 -19.18 4.81
C GLY A 158 10.77 -17.76 4.45
N SER A 159 9.99 -17.17 5.33
CA SER A 159 9.48 -15.81 5.11
C SER A 159 10.58 -14.77 5.36
N PRO A 160 10.86 -13.88 4.39
CA PRO A 160 11.71 -12.72 4.61
C PRO A 160 10.99 -11.58 5.34
N LEU A 161 9.68 -11.71 5.65
CA LEU A 161 8.96 -10.69 6.41
C LEU A 161 9.36 -10.77 7.89
N ILE A 162 9.84 -9.64 8.42
CA ILE A 162 10.24 -9.47 9.81
C ILE A 162 9.00 -9.20 10.67
N GLU A 163 8.14 -8.30 10.22
CA GLU A 163 6.94 -7.87 10.92
C GLU A 163 5.81 -7.54 9.94
N ALA A 164 4.64 -7.19 10.48
CA ALA A 164 3.55 -6.62 9.71
C ALA A 164 3.61 -5.09 9.75
N VAL A 165 3.13 -4.44 8.69
CA VAL A 165 2.95 -2.99 8.65
C VAL A 165 1.52 -2.65 8.25
N ALA A 166 0.94 -1.69 8.96
CA ALA A 166 -0.30 -1.03 8.59
C ALA A 166 -0.15 0.47 8.82
N ALA A 167 -0.89 1.25 8.06
CA ALA A 167 -0.88 2.70 8.16
C ALA A 167 -2.30 3.24 8.32
N ILE A 168 -2.43 4.28 9.12
CA ILE A 168 -3.70 4.95 9.37
C ILE A 168 -3.49 6.46 9.40
N SER A 169 -4.48 7.20 8.93
CA SER A 169 -4.52 8.66 9.09
C SER A 169 -4.96 9.01 10.51
N VAL A 170 -4.39 10.08 11.05
CA VAL A 170 -4.80 10.66 12.33
C VAL A 170 -4.91 12.17 12.19
N GLY A 171 -5.73 12.78 13.01
CA GLY A 171 -5.90 14.23 12.99
C GLY A 171 -6.50 14.75 14.28
N ILE A 172 -6.71 16.07 14.33
CA ILE A 172 -7.43 16.74 15.41
C ILE A 172 -8.75 17.28 14.88
N TYR A 173 -9.83 16.89 15.51
CA TYR A 173 -11.17 17.40 15.22
C TYR A 173 -11.81 17.97 16.50
N GLN A 174 -12.17 19.25 16.50
CA GLN A 174 -12.72 19.97 17.65
C GLN A 174 -11.89 19.76 18.94
N GLY A 175 -10.55 19.80 18.82
CA GLY A 175 -9.63 19.65 19.95
C GLY A 175 -9.39 18.21 20.42
N ALA A 176 -10.06 17.21 19.84
CA ALA A 176 -9.87 15.80 20.14
C ALA A 176 -9.05 15.09 19.04
N ALA A 177 -8.13 14.20 19.45
CA ALA A 177 -7.43 13.32 18.49
C ALA A 177 -8.40 12.29 17.91
N VAL A 178 -8.40 12.14 16.61
CA VAL A 178 -9.28 11.23 15.87
C VAL A 178 -8.49 10.34 14.93
N LEU A 179 -8.96 9.10 14.75
CA LEU A 179 -8.46 8.16 13.77
C LEU A 179 -9.23 8.31 12.45
N ASP A 180 -8.51 8.37 11.33
CA ASP A 180 -9.04 8.28 9.96
C ASP A 180 -10.10 9.34 9.62
#